data_4b8937a139a5d6f6283f8d279a5bab3b
#
_entry.id   4b8937a139a5d6f6283f8d279a5bab3b
#
_cell.length_a   1.000
_cell.length_b   1.000
_cell.length_c   1.000
_cell.angle_alpha   90.00
_cell.angle_beta   90.00
_cell.angle_gamma   90.00
#
_symmetry.space_group_name_H-M   'P 1'
#
loop_
_entity.id
_entity.type
_entity.pdbx_description
1 polymer ?
#
loop_
_entity_poly.entity_id
_entity_poly.type
_entity_poly.pdbx_seq_one_letter_code
_entity_poly.pdbx_strand_id
1 'polypeptide(L)'
;IENGMIVSNEPGYYEENKFGIRIENLIYAKKDRNKFYFKNLTLAPIDSDLIDFNLLNYKEKKYLKDYHHLSLKKLSKFLTMKERNWFRSLI
;
A
#
# COMPACT_ATOMS: atom_id res chain seq x y z
N ILE A 1 6.62 -1.99 20.94
CA ILE A 1 5.89 -1.07 20.07
C ILE A 1 5.00 -0.18 20.93
N GLU A 2 5.08 1.11 20.69
CA GLU A 2 4.31 2.13 21.39
C GLU A 2 3.31 2.80 20.46
N ASN A 3 2.25 3.36 21.05
CA ASN A 3 1.24 4.13 20.29
C ASN A 3 1.89 5.30 19.56
N GLY A 4 1.61 5.42 18.27
CA GLY A 4 2.18 6.46 17.41
C GLY A 4 3.55 6.16 16.82
N MET A 5 4.17 5.03 17.18
CA MET A 5 5.45 4.62 16.61
C MET A 5 5.32 4.37 15.11
N ILE A 6 6.24 4.95 14.34
CA ILE A 6 6.29 4.80 12.88
C ILE A 6 7.37 3.79 12.53
N VAL A 7 7.01 2.81 11.70
CA VAL A 7 7.93 1.80 11.19
C VAL A 7 7.70 1.57 9.71
N SER A 8 8.70 1.05 9.01
CA SER A 8 8.53 0.60 7.64
C SER A 8 8.05 -0.86 7.61
N ASN A 9 7.15 -1.16 6.69
CA ASN A 9 6.76 -2.51 6.33
C ASN A 9 7.26 -2.77 4.92
N GLU A 10 8.33 -3.57 4.80
CA GLU A 10 9.11 -3.66 3.57
C GLU A 10 9.48 -5.09 3.17
N PRO A 11 8.48 -5.96 2.98
CA PRO A 11 8.76 -7.31 2.48
C PRO A 11 9.37 -7.26 1.08
N GLY A 12 10.32 -8.15 0.82
CA GLY A 12 11.01 -8.20 -0.44
C GLY A 12 11.48 -9.59 -0.81
N TYR A 13 11.72 -9.77 -2.08
CA TYR A 13 12.33 -10.97 -2.66
C TYR A 13 13.57 -10.59 -3.44
N TYR A 14 14.67 -11.31 -3.23
CA TYR A 14 15.95 -10.99 -3.85
C TYR A 14 16.61 -12.24 -4.43
N GLU A 15 17.07 -12.15 -5.66
CA GLU A 15 17.92 -13.17 -6.29
C GLU A 15 19.31 -12.60 -6.52
N GLU A 16 20.32 -13.28 -5.97
CA GLU A 16 21.71 -12.84 -6.08
C GLU A 16 22.15 -12.70 -7.56
N ASN A 17 22.77 -11.56 -7.87
CA ASN A 17 23.25 -11.18 -9.21
C ASN A 17 22.15 -11.08 -10.29
N LYS A 18 20.88 -11.04 -9.93
CA LYS A 18 19.76 -10.96 -10.87
C LYS A 18 18.87 -9.75 -10.61
N PHE A 19 18.04 -9.80 -9.59
CA PHE A 19 17.11 -8.72 -9.29
C PHE A 19 16.65 -8.74 -7.83
N GLY A 20 16.03 -7.64 -7.42
CA GLY A 20 15.30 -7.56 -6.17
C GLY A 20 13.99 -6.82 -6.38
N ILE A 21 12.96 -7.23 -5.67
CA ILE A 21 11.65 -6.58 -5.65
C ILE A 21 11.24 -6.38 -4.20
N ARG A 22 10.84 -5.15 -3.88
CA ARG A 22 10.36 -4.80 -2.54
C ARG A 22 9.09 -3.97 -2.64
N ILE A 23 8.14 -4.24 -1.77
CA ILE A 23 7.00 -3.37 -1.54
C ILE A 23 7.21 -2.74 -0.17
N GLU A 24 7.19 -1.41 -0.11
CA GLU A 24 7.50 -0.68 1.11
C GLU A 24 6.45 0.38 1.38
N ASN A 25 5.84 0.31 2.55
CA ASN A 25 4.97 1.35 3.08
C ASN A 25 5.40 1.71 4.49
N LEU A 26 5.30 2.98 4.81
CA LEU A 26 5.36 3.43 6.19
C LEU A 26 4.01 3.17 6.87
N ILE A 27 4.07 2.63 8.07
CA ILE A 27 2.90 2.38 8.89
C ILE A 27 3.11 2.96 10.28
N TYR A 28 2.04 3.25 10.98
CA TYR A 28 2.12 3.69 12.37
C TYR A 28 1.24 2.82 13.26
N ALA A 29 1.75 2.60 14.47
CA ALA A 29 1.06 1.82 15.48
C ALA A 29 -0.04 2.66 16.14
N LYS A 30 -1.24 2.12 16.23
CA LYS A 30 -2.35 2.72 16.96
C LYS A 30 -2.85 1.75 18.01
N LYS A 31 -2.94 2.24 19.24
CA LYS A 31 -3.47 1.45 20.34
C LYS A 31 -4.96 1.70 20.47
N ASP A 32 -5.73 0.62 20.55
CA ASP A 32 -7.14 0.64 20.89
C ASP A 32 -7.37 -0.35 22.05
N ARG A 33 -7.68 0.19 23.21
CA ARG A 33 -7.78 -0.58 24.46
C ARG A 33 -6.43 -1.27 24.75
N ASN A 34 -6.38 -2.60 24.76
CA ASN A 34 -5.16 -3.38 25.00
C ASN A 34 -4.56 -4.01 23.72
N LYS A 35 -5.06 -3.58 22.55
CA LYS A 35 -4.62 -4.12 21.26
C LYS A 35 -3.93 -3.04 20.44
N PHE A 36 -2.91 -3.45 19.70
CA PHE A 36 -2.28 -2.62 18.69
C PHE A 36 -2.73 -3.04 17.30
N TYR A 37 -2.90 -2.07 16.43
CA TYR A 37 -3.07 -2.29 15.00
C TYR A 37 -2.27 -1.24 14.25
N PHE A 38 -2.05 -1.50 12.96
CA PHE A 38 -1.24 -0.61 12.13
C PHE A 38 -2.11 0.07 11.08
N LYS A 39 -1.82 1.33 10.85
CA LYS A 39 -2.41 2.11 9.74
C LYS A 39 -1.32 2.52 8.77
N ASN A 40 -1.66 2.57 7.49
CA ASN A 40 -0.76 3.06 6.46
C ASN A 40 -0.58 4.57 6.56
N LEU A 41 0.67 5.01 6.53
CA LEU A 41 1.05 6.41 6.33
C LEU A 41 1.28 6.68 4.85
N THR A 42 1.92 5.76 4.16
CA THR A 42 2.15 5.84 2.72
C THR A 42 0.84 5.78 1.96
N LEU A 43 0.65 6.68 1.02
CA LEU A 43 -0.54 6.78 0.16
C LEU A 43 -0.20 6.62 -1.32
N ALA A 44 1.06 6.44 -1.67
CA ALA A 44 1.46 6.20 -3.06
C ALA A 44 0.84 4.90 -3.60
N PRO A 45 0.36 4.88 -4.84
CA PRO A 45 -0.14 3.65 -5.43
C PRO A 45 0.98 2.62 -5.58
N ILE A 46 0.63 1.35 -5.40
CA ILE A 46 1.53 0.23 -5.67
C ILE A 46 1.49 -0.05 -7.16
N ASP A 47 2.66 -0.20 -7.77
CA ASP A 47 2.77 -0.50 -9.20
C ASP A 47 2.17 -1.88 -9.50
N SER A 48 1.03 -1.87 -10.20
CA SER A 48 0.32 -3.10 -10.55
C SER A 48 0.90 -3.85 -11.76
N ASP A 49 1.77 -3.22 -12.54
CA ASP A 49 2.37 -3.85 -13.72
C ASP A 49 3.30 -5.02 -13.34
N LEU A 50 3.80 -5.01 -12.12
CA LEU A 50 4.68 -6.06 -11.60
C LEU A 50 3.94 -7.11 -10.77
N ILE A 51 2.61 -7.04 -10.70
CA ILE A 51 1.81 -7.95 -9.90
C ILE A 51 1.16 -9.01 -10.79
N ASP A 52 1.40 -10.28 -10.48
CA ASP A 52 0.63 -11.37 -11.05
C ASP A 52 -0.62 -11.60 -10.20
N PHE A 53 -1.75 -11.04 -10.63
CA PHE A 53 -3.01 -11.13 -9.90
C PHE A 53 -3.54 -12.56 -9.75
N ASN A 54 -3.13 -13.48 -10.61
CA ASN A 54 -3.52 -14.89 -10.50
C ASN A 54 -2.90 -15.57 -9.27
N LEU A 55 -1.81 -15.04 -8.76
CA LEU A 55 -1.16 -15.55 -7.55
C LEU A 55 -1.74 -14.99 -6.26
N LEU A 56 -2.60 -13.97 -6.35
CA LEU A 56 -3.22 -13.34 -5.19
C LEU A 56 -4.52 -14.05 -4.82
N ASN A 57 -4.72 -14.26 -3.52
CA ASN A 57 -6.01 -14.72 -3.02
C ASN A 57 -7.02 -13.56 -2.94
N TYR A 58 -8.27 -13.86 -2.58
CA TYR A 58 -9.34 -12.86 -2.50
C TYR A 58 -9.02 -11.74 -1.52
N LYS A 59 -8.48 -12.08 -0.35
CA LYS A 59 -8.16 -11.09 0.69
C LYS A 59 -7.06 -10.13 0.24
N GLU A 60 -6.05 -10.65 -0.44
CA GLU A 60 -4.94 -9.85 -0.96
C GLU A 60 -5.40 -8.91 -2.06
N LYS A 61 -6.21 -9.39 -2.99
CA LYS A 61 -6.82 -8.55 -4.04
C LYS A 61 -7.69 -7.45 -3.44
N LYS A 62 -8.51 -7.79 -2.44
CA LYS A 62 -9.35 -6.83 -1.73
C LYS A 62 -8.51 -5.79 -1.01
N TYR A 63 -7.43 -6.20 -0.36
CA TYR A 63 -6.51 -5.29 0.32
C TYR A 63 -5.92 -4.26 -0.64
N LEU A 64 -5.41 -4.68 -1.79
CA LEU A 64 -4.88 -3.78 -2.82
C LEU A 64 -5.93 -2.79 -3.31
N LYS A 65 -7.12 -3.28 -3.60
CA LYS A 65 -8.22 -2.45 -4.08
C LYS A 65 -8.63 -1.41 -3.03
N ASP A 66 -8.81 -1.82 -1.80
CA ASP A 66 -9.17 -0.92 -0.70
C ASP A 66 -8.07 0.12 -0.44
N TYR A 67 -6.81 -0.30 -0.51
CA TYR A 67 -5.65 0.58 -0.38
C TYR A 67 -5.64 1.67 -1.47
N HIS A 68 -5.81 1.28 -2.74
CA HIS A 68 -5.84 2.22 -3.85
C HIS A 68 -7.04 3.17 -3.77
N HIS A 69 -8.21 2.69 -3.37
CA HIS A 69 -9.38 3.55 -3.14
C HIS A 69 -9.15 4.58 -2.05
N LEU A 70 -8.56 4.16 -0.93
CA LEU A 70 -8.23 5.07 0.16
C LEU A 70 -7.20 6.12 -0.28
N SER A 71 -6.16 5.70 -0.99
CA SER A 71 -5.13 6.59 -1.52
C SER A 71 -5.72 7.63 -2.46
N LEU A 72 -6.53 7.21 -3.41
CA LEU A 72 -7.21 8.12 -4.33
C LEU A 72 -8.12 9.11 -3.60
N LYS A 73 -8.92 8.62 -2.65
CA LYS A 73 -9.82 9.46 -1.85
C LYS A 73 -9.05 10.58 -1.13
N LYS A 74 -7.93 10.25 -0.53
CA LYS A 74 -7.12 11.21 0.24
C LYS A 74 -6.31 12.15 -0.64
N LEU A 75 -5.83 11.69 -1.78
CA LEU A 75 -4.95 12.46 -2.67
C LEU A 75 -5.69 13.23 -3.76
N SER A 76 -6.94 12.89 -4.05
CA SER A 76 -7.66 13.43 -5.22
C SER A 76 -7.74 14.95 -5.24
N LYS A 77 -7.83 15.60 -4.10
CA LYS A 77 -7.86 17.07 -4.01
C LYS A 77 -6.55 17.75 -4.48
N PHE A 78 -5.45 17.01 -4.52
CA PHE A 78 -4.15 17.49 -4.98
C PHE A 78 -3.86 17.13 -6.44
N LEU A 79 -4.74 16.38 -7.09
CA LEU A 79 -4.54 15.83 -8.41
C LEU A 79 -5.40 16.57 -9.44
N THR A 80 -4.89 16.70 -10.67
CA THR A 80 -5.67 17.15 -11.81
C THR A 80 -6.69 16.06 -12.21
N MET A 81 -7.65 16.42 -13.06
CA MET A 81 -8.62 15.44 -13.56
C MET A 81 -7.94 14.31 -14.34
N LYS A 82 -6.93 14.64 -15.14
CA LYS A 82 -6.14 13.64 -15.89
C LYS A 82 -5.43 12.67 -14.96
N GLU A 83 -4.81 13.17 -13.90
CA GLU A 83 -4.14 12.36 -12.88
C GLU A 83 -5.12 11.48 -12.11
N ARG A 84 -6.28 12.00 -11.73
CA ARG A 84 -7.34 11.22 -11.09
C ARG A 84 -7.83 10.07 -11.98
N ASN A 85 -8.02 10.32 -13.26
CA ASN A 85 -8.46 9.31 -14.21
C ASN A 85 -7.40 8.21 -14.37
N TRP A 86 -6.13 8.60 -14.46
CA TRP A 86 -5.03 7.64 -14.45
C TRP A 86 -5.03 6.80 -13.19
N PHE A 87 -5.17 7.43 -12.02
CA PHE A 87 -5.18 6.72 -10.74
C PHE A 87 -6.32 5.70 -10.68
N ARG A 88 -7.53 6.08 -11.12
CA ARG A 88 -8.66 5.16 -11.17
C ARG A 88 -8.41 3.95 -12.06
N SER A 89 -7.59 4.09 -13.09
CA SER A 89 -7.24 2.97 -13.97
C SER A 89 -6.42 1.89 -13.27
N LEU A 90 -5.83 2.18 -12.12
CA LEU A 90 -5.06 1.23 -11.32
C LEU A 90 -5.94 0.34 -10.43
N ILE A 91 -7.20 0.71 -10.25
CA ILE A 91 -8.10 0.05 -9.30
C ILE A 91 -8.93 -1.03 -9.97
#